data_5a01fc30fce14c2d07a69516e0318bdd
#
_entry.id   5a01fc30fce14c2d07a69516e0318bdd
#
_cell.length_a   1.000
_cell.length_b   1.000
_cell.length_c   1.000
_cell.angle_alpha   90.00
_cell.angle_beta   90.00
_cell.angle_gamma   90.00
#
_symmetry.space_group_name_H-M   'P 1'
#
loop_
_entity.id
_entity.type
_entity.pdbx_description
1 polymer ?
#
loop_
_entity_poly.entity_id
_entity_poly.type
_entity_poly.pdbx_seq_one_letter_code
_entity_poly.pdbx_strand_id
1 'polypeptide(L)'
;MKQKRIFRTALALFLLLALCIPASAAGFTGKLIAITFDDGPGAYTAALLDELAARDVKATFFVSGYRAKGYPETLGRIVAEGHQLASHTQNHENLNTLSSSKIASEISQTQELITAAGGDDPAYIRPPYGNANQTVRNAVQVPLINWSVDPEDWKYHNADTVCRTIVSG
;
A
#
# COMPACT_ATOMS: atom_id res chain seq x y z
N MET A 1 -42.05 -38.74 -5.07
CA MET A 1 -41.58 -37.38 -5.41
C MET A 1 -40.67 -36.74 -4.33
N LYS A 2 -40.85 -37.00 -3.05
CA LYS A 2 -40.00 -36.43 -1.95
C LYS A 2 -38.54 -36.90 -1.98
N GLN A 3 -38.27 -38.18 -2.31
CA GLN A 3 -36.91 -38.75 -2.32
C GLN A 3 -36.00 -38.15 -3.43
N LYS A 4 -36.55 -37.80 -4.60
CA LYS A 4 -35.77 -37.18 -5.69
C LYS A 4 -35.39 -35.73 -5.39
N ARG A 5 -36.16 -35.02 -4.53
CA ARG A 5 -35.82 -33.66 -4.11
C ARG A 5 -34.70 -33.62 -3.09
N ILE A 6 -34.64 -34.56 -2.16
CA ILE A 6 -33.62 -34.69 -1.13
C ILE A 6 -32.25 -35.01 -1.76
N PHE A 7 -32.22 -35.87 -2.80
CA PHE A 7 -30.99 -36.21 -3.51
C PHE A 7 -30.43 -35.02 -4.32
N ARG A 8 -31.31 -34.21 -4.91
CA ARG A 8 -30.90 -33.00 -5.67
C ARG A 8 -30.36 -31.89 -4.77
N THR A 9 -30.93 -31.70 -3.59
CA THR A 9 -30.43 -30.72 -2.60
C THR A 9 -29.13 -31.20 -1.95
N ALA A 10 -28.96 -32.48 -1.63
CA ALA A 10 -27.71 -33.01 -1.13
C ALA A 10 -26.58 -32.94 -2.14
N LEU A 11 -26.83 -33.21 -3.42
CA LEU A 11 -25.84 -33.07 -4.50
C LEU A 11 -25.43 -31.64 -4.74
N ALA A 12 -26.37 -30.66 -4.66
CA ALA A 12 -26.07 -29.26 -4.81
C ALA A 12 -25.24 -28.72 -3.62
N LEU A 13 -25.52 -29.19 -2.39
CA LEU A 13 -24.73 -28.85 -1.19
C LEU A 13 -23.32 -29.43 -1.26
N PHE A 14 -23.17 -30.64 -1.79
CA PHE A 14 -21.85 -31.27 -1.95
C PHE A 14 -21.00 -30.57 -3.06
N LEU A 15 -21.63 -30.09 -4.12
CA LEU A 15 -20.93 -29.29 -5.16
C LEU A 15 -20.51 -27.91 -4.64
N LEU A 16 -21.27 -27.28 -3.72
CA LEU A 16 -20.87 -26.01 -3.10
C LEU A 16 -19.71 -26.18 -2.08
N LEU A 17 -19.64 -27.31 -1.38
CA LEU A 17 -18.52 -27.59 -0.47
C LEU A 17 -17.21 -27.94 -1.21
N ALA A 18 -17.31 -28.49 -2.41
CA ALA A 18 -16.12 -28.83 -3.22
C ALA A 18 -15.42 -27.62 -3.87
N LEU A 19 -16.03 -26.44 -3.82
CA LEU A 19 -15.45 -25.19 -4.34
C LEU A 19 -14.66 -24.38 -3.30
N CYS A 20 -14.66 -24.80 -2.03
CA CYS A 20 -13.69 -24.36 -1.04
C CYS A 20 -12.40 -25.18 -1.16
N ILE A 21 -11.73 -25.10 -2.31
CA ILE A 21 -10.31 -25.45 -2.38
C ILE A 21 -9.62 -24.37 -1.54
N PRO A 22 -8.98 -24.70 -0.40
CA PRO A 22 -8.12 -23.72 0.24
C PRO A 22 -7.10 -23.33 -0.82
N ALA A 23 -6.99 -22.05 -1.12
CA ALA A 23 -5.86 -21.54 -1.88
C ALA A 23 -4.64 -21.99 -1.09
N SER A 24 -4.07 -23.13 -1.46
CA SER A 24 -2.80 -23.59 -0.93
C SER A 24 -1.85 -22.45 -1.30
N ALA A 25 -1.44 -21.69 -0.31
CA ALA A 25 -0.32 -20.78 -0.47
C ALA A 25 0.84 -21.69 -0.85
N ALA A 26 1.06 -21.85 -2.15
CA ALA A 26 2.27 -22.47 -2.65
C ALA A 26 3.40 -21.66 -2.00
N GLY A 27 4.08 -22.28 -1.03
CA GLY A 27 5.11 -21.61 -0.27
C GLY A 27 6.13 -21.06 -1.27
N PHE A 28 6.16 -19.75 -1.43
CA PHE A 28 7.14 -19.11 -2.28
C PHE A 28 8.51 -19.37 -1.62
N THR A 29 9.39 -20.09 -2.33
CA THR A 29 10.71 -20.48 -1.80
C THR A 29 11.81 -19.51 -2.23
N GLY A 30 11.47 -18.45 -2.98
CA GLY A 30 12.39 -17.43 -3.44
C GLY A 30 12.59 -16.29 -2.44
N LYS A 31 13.53 -15.40 -2.73
CA LYS A 31 13.67 -14.11 -2.02
C LYS A 31 12.53 -13.21 -2.43
N LEU A 32 11.91 -12.55 -1.44
CA LEU A 32 10.85 -11.57 -1.65
C LEU A 32 11.41 -10.17 -1.43
N ILE A 33 11.01 -9.25 -2.29
CA ILE A 33 11.25 -7.81 -2.15
C ILE A 33 9.92 -7.08 -2.23
N ALA A 34 9.71 -6.09 -1.35
CA ALA A 34 8.61 -5.15 -1.44
C ALA A 34 9.16 -3.80 -1.92
N ILE A 35 8.77 -3.41 -3.13
CA ILE A 35 9.15 -2.10 -3.69
C ILE A 35 8.16 -1.05 -3.19
N THR A 36 8.67 0.07 -2.69
CA THR A 36 7.85 1.16 -2.17
C THR A 36 8.32 2.50 -2.71
N PHE A 37 7.38 3.43 -2.89
CA PHE A 37 7.63 4.79 -3.34
C PHE A 37 6.96 5.77 -2.38
N ASP A 38 7.72 6.74 -1.90
CA ASP A 38 7.26 7.76 -0.96
C ASP A 38 7.02 9.11 -1.66
N ASP A 39 6.38 10.05 -0.96
CA ASP A 39 6.19 11.46 -1.36
C ASP A 39 5.34 11.72 -2.61
N GLY A 40 4.90 10.70 -3.33
CA GLY A 40 4.02 10.86 -4.48
C GLY A 40 2.59 11.32 -4.13
N PRO A 41 1.73 11.44 -5.15
CA PRO A 41 2.02 11.41 -6.58
C PRO A 41 2.79 12.63 -7.09
N GLY A 42 3.41 12.49 -8.26
CA GLY A 42 4.10 13.58 -8.95
C GLY A 42 4.03 13.42 -10.47
N ALA A 43 4.68 14.32 -11.18
CA ALA A 43 4.65 14.37 -12.65
C ALA A 43 5.10 13.06 -13.33
N TYR A 44 5.94 12.27 -12.67
CA TYR A 44 6.47 11.02 -13.22
C TYR A 44 5.73 9.76 -12.76
N THR A 45 4.74 9.89 -11.86
CA THR A 45 4.05 8.72 -11.30
C THR A 45 3.32 7.93 -12.38
N ALA A 46 2.71 8.60 -13.36
CA ALA A 46 2.04 7.90 -14.46
C ALA A 46 3.01 7.05 -15.30
N ALA A 47 4.18 7.59 -15.66
CA ALA A 47 5.21 6.86 -16.38
C ALA A 47 5.78 5.70 -15.55
N LEU A 48 5.92 5.87 -14.24
CA LEU A 48 6.32 4.80 -13.33
C LEU A 48 5.30 3.64 -13.32
N LEU A 49 4.02 3.95 -13.29
CA LEU A 49 2.96 2.94 -13.38
C LEU A 49 3.03 2.16 -14.71
N ASP A 50 3.27 2.84 -15.84
CA ASP A 50 3.46 2.18 -17.13
C ASP A 50 4.65 1.21 -17.11
N GLU A 51 5.76 1.58 -16.48
CA GLU A 51 6.95 0.74 -16.35
C GLU A 51 6.74 -0.47 -15.42
N LEU A 52 5.99 -0.29 -14.32
CA LEU A 52 5.61 -1.38 -13.42
C LEU A 52 4.68 -2.37 -14.12
N ALA A 53 3.69 -1.87 -14.86
CA ALA A 53 2.75 -2.69 -15.64
C ALA A 53 3.48 -3.49 -16.73
N ALA A 54 4.43 -2.87 -17.45
CA ALA A 54 5.21 -3.54 -18.49
C ALA A 54 6.04 -4.72 -17.96
N ARG A 55 6.33 -4.75 -16.65
CA ARG A 55 7.13 -5.79 -15.97
C ARG A 55 6.33 -6.70 -15.05
N ASP A 56 5.00 -6.52 -15.01
CA ASP A 56 4.09 -7.20 -14.07
C ASP A 56 4.57 -7.10 -12.61
N VAL A 57 5.06 -5.93 -12.21
CA VAL A 57 5.54 -5.65 -10.86
C VAL A 57 4.51 -4.84 -10.08
N LYS A 58 4.21 -5.27 -8.87
CA LYS A 58 3.36 -4.51 -7.94
C LYS A 58 4.22 -3.81 -6.89
N ALA A 59 3.74 -2.66 -6.43
CA ALA A 59 4.45 -1.81 -5.47
C ALA A 59 3.48 -1.19 -4.46
N THR A 60 4.02 -0.59 -3.39
CA THR A 60 3.27 0.22 -2.44
C THR A 60 3.64 1.69 -2.63
N PHE A 61 2.64 2.55 -2.76
CA PHE A 61 2.82 4.01 -2.87
C PHE A 61 2.38 4.67 -1.56
N PHE A 62 3.34 5.19 -0.80
CA PHE A 62 3.09 6.00 0.39
C PHE A 62 2.93 7.45 -0.02
N VAL A 63 1.69 7.89 -0.19
CA VAL A 63 1.39 9.21 -0.76
C VAL A 63 1.26 10.30 0.29
N SER A 64 1.79 11.48 0.00
CA SER A 64 1.56 12.69 0.78
C SER A 64 0.25 13.35 0.36
N GLY A 65 -0.65 13.60 1.31
CA GLY A 65 -2.00 14.08 1.01
C GLY A 65 -2.04 15.43 0.29
N TYR A 66 -1.09 16.33 0.60
CA TYR A 66 -1.00 17.62 -0.09
C TYR A 66 -0.72 17.50 -1.59
N ARG A 67 0.00 16.46 -2.02
CA ARG A 67 0.22 16.13 -3.43
C ARG A 67 -0.96 15.36 -4.01
N ALA A 68 -1.45 14.37 -3.26
CA ALA A 68 -2.53 13.48 -3.66
C ALA A 68 -3.78 14.24 -4.17
N LYS A 69 -4.11 15.37 -3.54
CA LYS A 69 -5.21 16.26 -3.96
C LYS A 69 -5.15 16.72 -5.42
N GLY A 70 -3.94 16.88 -5.96
CA GLY A 70 -3.72 17.32 -7.34
C GLY A 70 -3.75 16.20 -8.38
N TYR A 71 -3.83 14.92 -7.93
CA TYR A 71 -3.67 13.74 -8.80
C TYR A 71 -4.73 12.65 -8.55
N PRO A 72 -6.02 12.97 -8.47
CA PRO A 72 -7.05 11.99 -8.12
C PRO A 72 -7.11 10.82 -9.12
N GLU A 73 -6.94 11.08 -10.41
CA GLU A 73 -6.89 10.05 -11.45
C GLU A 73 -5.70 9.11 -11.28
N THR A 74 -4.54 9.63 -10.88
CA THR A 74 -3.34 8.83 -10.62
C THR A 74 -3.54 7.93 -9.40
N LEU A 75 -4.18 8.42 -8.33
CA LEU A 75 -4.53 7.59 -7.18
C LEU A 75 -5.46 6.44 -7.57
N GLY A 76 -6.52 6.74 -8.33
CA GLY A 76 -7.42 5.71 -8.85
C GLY A 76 -6.69 4.69 -9.72
N ARG A 77 -5.74 5.13 -10.52
CA ARG A 77 -4.93 4.27 -11.37
C ARG A 77 -4.01 3.35 -10.55
N ILE A 78 -3.37 3.85 -9.49
CA ILE A 78 -2.56 3.05 -8.56
C ILE A 78 -3.38 1.86 -8.02
N VAL A 79 -4.60 2.12 -7.56
CA VAL A 79 -5.48 1.07 -7.02
C VAL A 79 -5.97 0.12 -8.11
N ALA A 80 -6.45 0.65 -9.25
CA ALA A 80 -6.99 -0.14 -10.35
C ALA A 80 -5.95 -1.10 -10.98
N GLU A 81 -4.68 -0.71 -10.98
CA GLU A 81 -3.58 -1.53 -11.49
C GLU A 81 -3.05 -2.54 -10.44
N GLY A 82 -3.68 -2.61 -9.26
CA GLY A 82 -3.36 -3.60 -8.21
C GLY A 82 -2.12 -3.26 -7.39
N HIS A 83 -1.72 -2.00 -7.34
CA HIS A 83 -0.73 -1.51 -6.40
C HIS A 83 -1.38 -1.16 -5.07
N GLN A 84 -0.61 -1.18 -3.98
CA GLN A 84 -1.10 -0.73 -2.69
C GLN A 84 -0.95 0.79 -2.56
N LEU A 85 -2.03 1.45 -2.16
CA LEU A 85 -2.03 2.87 -1.83
C LEU A 85 -1.98 3.02 -0.30
N ALA A 86 -1.00 3.74 0.22
CA ALA A 86 -0.73 3.89 1.63
C ALA A 86 -0.43 5.36 1.99
N SER A 87 -0.46 5.70 3.27
CA SER A 87 -0.33 7.08 3.74
C SER A 87 1.11 7.44 4.11
N HIS A 88 1.56 8.60 3.61
CA HIS A 88 2.78 9.28 4.08
C HIS A 88 2.45 10.60 4.78
N THR A 89 1.29 10.67 5.43
CA THR A 89 0.68 11.81 6.10
C THR A 89 0.21 12.93 5.15
N GLN A 90 -0.50 13.91 5.70
CA GLN A 90 -1.08 14.99 4.89
C GLN A 90 -0.02 15.97 4.39
N ASN A 91 0.85 16.44 5.26
CA ASN A 91 1.78 17.53 4.97
C ASN A 91 3.25 17.15 5.09
N HIS A 92 3.56 15.86 5.25
CA HIS A 92 4.93 15.36 5.44
C HIS A 92 5.66 16.03 6.62
N GLU A 93 4.93 16.37 7.70
CA GLU A 93 5.52 16.93 8.90
C GLU A 93 6.20 15.85 9.76
N ASN A 94 7.24 16.22 10.51
CA ASN A 94 7.83 15.30 11.50
C ASN A 94 6.83 15.07 12.64
N LEU A 95 6.18 13.89 12.64
CA LEU A 95 5.14 13.55 13.59
C LEU A 95 5.58 13.64 15.05
N ASN A 96 6.89 13.46 15.35
CA ASN A 96 7.42 13.54 16.70
C ASN A 96 7.30 14.93 17.32
N THR A 97 7.10 15.96 16.53
CA THR A 97 6.95 17.35 16.97
C THR A 97 5.49 17.79 17.11
N LEU A 98 4.56 16.93 16.77
CA LEU A 98 3.13 17.24 16.74
C LEU A 98 2.39 16.74 17.98
N SER A 99 1.29 17.40 18.32
CA SER A 99 0.33 16.89 19.31
C SER A 99 -0.44 15.69 18.75
N SER A 100 -0.98 14.84 19.62
CA SER A 100 -1.78 13.69 19.21
C SER A 100 -2.97 14.07 18.32
N SER A 101 -3.61 15.20 18.57
CA SER A 101 -4.71 15.68 17.74
C SER A 101 -4.25 16.11 16.35
N LYS A 102 -3.08 16.71 16.23
CA LYS A 102 -2.50 17.08 14.94
C LYS A 102 -2.06 15.83 14.16
N ILE A 103 -1.45 14.85 14.84
CA ILE A 103 -1.11 13.55 14.24
C ILE A 103 -2.38 12.88 13.67
N ALA A 104 -3.46 12.81 14.44
CA ALA A 104 -4.72 12.25 13.98
C ALA A 104 -5.26 12.98 12.73
N SER A 105 -5.16 14.31 12.70
CA SER A 105 -5.55 15.13 11.54
C SER A 105 -4.68 14.88 10.30
N GLU A 106 -3.36 14.75 10.46
CA GLU A 106 -2.42 14.41 9.38
C GLU A 106 -2.76 13.06 8.73
N ILE A 107 -3.21 12.10 9.54
CA ILE A 107 -3.57 10.76 9.08
C ILE A 107 -4.95 10.75 8.42
N SER A 108 -5.97 11.32 9.08
CA SER A 108 -7.35 11.25 8.59
C SER A 108 -7.53 11.93 7.24
N GLN A 109 -6.91 13.09 7.03
CA GLN A 109 -7.02 13.82 5.77
C GLN A 109 -6.45 13.04 4.57
N THR A 110 -5.33 12.34 4.75
CA THR A 110 -4.77 11.50 3.69
C THR A 110 -5.60 10.24 3.51
N GLN A 111 -6.11 9.65 4.60
CA GLN A 111 -7.00 8.49 4.55
C GLN A 111 -8.25 8.76 3.71
N GLU A 112 -8.88 9.92 3.88
CA GLU A 112 -10.04 10.32 3.06
C GLU A 112 -9.74 10.28 1.55
N LEU A 113 -8.56 10.74 1.14
CA LEU A 113 -8.13 10.72 -0.26
C LEU A 113 -7.87 9.28 -0.75
N ILE A 114 -7.25 8.45 0.09
CA ILE A 114 -6.97 7.04 -0.22
C ILE A 114 -8.29 6.27 -0.39
N THR A 115 -9.23 6.43 0.54
CA THR A 115 -10.54 5.79 0.50
C THR A 115 -11.36 6.25 -0.71
N ALA A 116 -11.33 7.55 -1.03
CA ALA A 116 -12.00 8.10 -2.21
C ALA A 116 -11.46 7.53 -3.53
N ALA A 117 -10.18 7.14 -3.56
CA ALA A 117 -9.56 6.47 -4.70
C ALA A 117 -9.83 4.96 -4.76
N GLY A 118 -10.51 4.38 -3.77
CA GLY A 118 -10.77 2.93 -3.66
C GLY A 118 -9.65 2.14 -2.97
N GLY A 119 -8.73 2.83 -2.27
CA GLY A 119 -7.69 2.19 -1.48
C GLY A 119 -8.19 1.66 -0.12
N ASP A 120 -7.29 1.03 0.63
CA ASP A 120 -7.58 0.39 1.91
C ASP A 120 -8.06 1.39 2.98
N ASP A 121 -8.97 0.96 3.85
CA ASP A 121 -9.43 1.71 5.02
C ASP A 121 -9.45 0.78 6.25
N PRO A 122 -8.55 0.96 7.21
CA PRO A 122 -7.45 1.93 7.22
C PRO A 122 -6.25 1.52 6.35
N ALA A 123 -5.59 2.50 5.72
CA ALA A 123 -4.35 2.30 5.01
C ALA A 123 -3.14 2.19 5.95
N TYR A 124 -2.09 1.49 5.54
CA TYR A 124 -0.80 1.54 6.24
C TYR A 124 -0.20 2.95 6.21
N ILE A 125 0.64 3.24 7.20
CA ILE A 125 1.27 4.55 7.35
C ILE A 125 2.78 4.39 7.39
N ARG A 126 3.47 5.18 6.59
CA ARG A 126 4.91 5.41 6.76
C ARG A 126 5.11 6.81 7.36
N PRO A 127 5.66 6.90 8.57
CA PRO A 127 5.92 8.22 9.17
C PRO A 127 7.02 8.94 8.38
N PRO A 128 6.88 10.23 8.09
CA PRO A 128 7.96 11.02 7.52
C PRO A 128 9.27 10.88 8.29
N TYR A 129 10.38 10.80 7.58
CA TYR A 129 11.74 10.60 8.13
C TYR A 129 11.92 9.27 8.90
N GLY A 130 10.98 8.34 8.82
CA GLY A 130 10.99 7.10 9.62
C GLY A 130 10.79 7.32 11.13
N ASN A 131 10.41 8.52 11.55
CA ASN A 131 10.38 8.92 12.95
C ASN A 131 9.03 8.63 13.61
N ALA A 132 9.04 7.81 14.66
CA ALA A 132 7.85 7.53 15.46
C ALA A 132 8.20 7.32 16.94
N ASN A 133 8.01 8.35 17.75
CA ASN A 133 8.09 8.26 19.19
C ASN A 133 6.85 7.59 19.82
N GLN A 134 6.79 7.49 21.14
CA GLN A 134 5.68 6.85 21.85
C GLN A 134 4.35 7.59 21.62
N THR A 135 4.36 8.92 21.51
CA THR A 135 3.15 9.72 21.23
C THR A 135 2.57 9.36 19.87
N VAL A 136 3.41 9.24 18.84
CA VAL A 136 2.99 8.81 17.50
C VAL A 136 2.43 7.39 17.55
N ARG A 137 3.13 6.45 18.19
CA ARG A 137 2.70 5.04 18.30
C ARG A 137 1.37 4.91 19.03
N ASN A 138 1.10 5.74 20.03
CA ASN A 138 -0.17 5.74 20.74
C ASN A 138 -1.31 6.38 19.95
N ALA A 139 -0.99 7.34 19.09
CA ALA A 139 -1.99 8.05 18.27
C ALA A 139 -2.39 7.27 16.98
N VAL A 140 -1.52 6.35 16.53
CA VAL A 140 -1.70 5.59 15.29
C VAL A 140 -2.23 4.19 15.61
N GLN A 141 -3.38 3.81 15.02
CA GLN A 141 -4.04 2.54 15.30
C GLN A 141 -3.74 1.45 14.24
N VAL A 142 -2.87 1.75 13.27
CA VAL A 142 -2.46 0.83 12.21
C VAL A 142 -0.94 0.61 12.25
N PRO A 143 -0.42 -0.46 11.62
CA PRO A 143 1.03 -0.67 11.57
C PRO A 143 1.76 0.50 10.90
N LEU A 144 2.85 0.94 11.56
CA LEU A 144 3.80 1.88 10.99
C LEU A 144 4.85 1.09 10.20
N ILE A 145 4.98 1.41 8.93
CA ILE A 145 5.84 0.69 7.99
C ILE A 145 7.05 1.56 7.64
N ASN A 146 8.24 1.13 7.98
CA ASN A 146 9.48 1.74 7.53
C ASN A 146 10.07 0.96 6.34
N TRP A 147 11.35 1.06 6.11
CA TRP A 147 12.10 0.38 5.07
C TRP A 147 13.26 -0.41 5.66
N SER A 148 13.73 -1.42 4.96
CA SER A 148 14.93 -2.20 5.30
C SER A 148 16.14 -1.77 4.49
N VAL A 149 15.92 -1.29 3.26
CA VAL A 149 16.95 -0.75 2.37
C VAL A 149 16.55 0.66 1.98
N ASP A 150 17.41 1.64 2.27
CA ASP A 150 17.27 3.03 1.87
C ASP A 150 18.33 3.35 0.79
N PRO A 151 17.93 3.56 -0.47
CA PRO A 151 18.87 3.91 -1.52
C PRO A 151 19.30 5.37 -1.49
N GLU A 152 18.74 6.19 -0.58
CA GLU A 152 18.98 7.64 -0.48
C GLU A 152 18.82 8.35 -1.84
N ASP A 153 17.80 7.98 -2.63
CA ASP A 153 17.52 8.53 -3.96
C ASP A 153 17.25 10.04 -3.92
N TRP A 154 16.68 10.52 -2.83
CA TRP A 154 16.49 11.94 -2.53
C TRP A 154 17.81 12.73 -2.47
N LYS A 155 18.93 12.06 -2.21
CA LYS A 155 20.28 12.62 -2.08
C LYS A 155 21.14 12.38 -3.32
N TYR A 156 21.10 11.16 -3.83
CA TYR A 156 22.00 10.72 -4.91
C TYR A 156 21.33 10.78 -6.28
N HIS A 157 20.59 11.57 -6.73
CA HIS A 157 19.92 11.75 -8.03
C HIS A 157 20.58 10.96 -9.22
N ASN A 158 21.01 9.72 -8.97
CA ASN A 158 21.70 8.86 -9.93
C ASN A 158 21.10 7.45 -9.91
N ALA A 159 20.44 7.07 -11.00
CA ALA A 159 19.72 5.81 -11.12
C ALA A 159 20.62 4.57 -10.89
N ASP A 160 21.85 4.57 -11.40
CA ASP A 160 22.75 3.42 -11.23
C ASP A 160 23.19 3.24 -9.78
N THR A 161 23.36 4.34 -9.04
CA THR A 161 23.69 4.28 -7.61
C THR A 161 22.50 3.75 -6.82
N VAL A 162 21.31 4.26 -7.07
CA VAL A 162 20.06 3.81 -6.45
C VAL A 162 19.84 2.32 -6.71
N CYS A 163 19.91 1.88 -7.98
CA CYS A 163 19.76 0.47 -8.35
C CYS A 163 20.77 -0.42 -7.63
N ARG A 164 22.06 -0.05 -7.61
CA ARG A 164 23.09 -0.87 -6.93
C ARG A 164 22.77 -1.02 -5.44
N THR A 165 22.38 0.05 -4.77
CA THR A 165 22.03 0.00 -3.34
C THR A 165 20.84 -0.93 -3.08
N ILE A 166 19.79 -0.85 -3.89
CA ILE A 166 18.62 -1.73 -3.75
C ILE A 166 18.97 -3.20 -3.99
N VAL A 167 19.81 -3.50 -4.98
CA VAL A 167 20.16 -4.88 -5.35
C VAL A 167 21.16 -5.51 -4.36
N SER A 168 21.96 -4.70 -3.68
CA SER A 168 22.99 -5.19 -2.73
C SER A 168 22.48 -5.32 -1.29
N GLY A 169 21.34 -4.72 -0.93
CA GLY A 169 20.73 -4.80 0.40
C GLY A 169 19.80 -5.97 0.50
#